data_6394b093d2250fe50e794f548efac51c
#
_entry.id   6394b093d2250fe50e794f548efac51c
#
_cell.length_a   1.000
_cell.length_b   1.000
_cell.length_c   1.000
_cell.angle_alpha   90.00
_cell.angle_beta   90.00
_cell.angle_gamma   90.00
#
_symmetry.space_group_name_H-M   'P 1'
#
loop_
_entity.id
_entity.type
_entity.pdbx_description
1 polymer ?
#
loop_
_entity_poly.entity_id
_entity_poly.type
_entity_poly.pdbx_seq_one_letter_code
_entity_poly.pdbx_strand_id
1 'polypeptide(L)'
;MKEIRPDYYKSGGLEAFDVIDAFDLNFNLGNAFKYIARAGKKGDKVRDLRKAVTYLNREIEKEEKEREAFRRKMETTPIMMKNNSNNEEIARVVKEELEKRKSDYEAGRQENL
;
A
#
# COMPACT_ATOMS: atom_id res chain seq x y z
N MET A 1 -28.07 -15.37 -0.18
CA MET A 1 -28.60 -14.39 -1.13
C MET A 1 -27.46 -13.58 -1.70
N LYS A 2 -27.35 -13.51 -3.00
CA LYS A 2 -26.28 -12.74 -3.62
C LYS A 2 -26.63 -11.25 -3.59
N GLU A 3 -25.67 -10.44 -3.16
CA GLU A 3 -25.82 -9.00 -3.26
C GLU A 3 -25.84 -8.58 -4.72
N ILE A 4 -26.73 -7.66 -5.05
CA ILE A 4 -26.75 -7.07 -6.37
C ILE A 4 -25.73 -5.95 -6.39
N ARG A 5 -24.68 -6.12 -7.19
CA ARG A 5 -23.64 -5.11 -7.33
C ARG A 5 -23.74 -4.44 -8.68
N PRO A 6 -23.51 -3.13 -8.73
CA PRO A 6 -23.56 -2.41 -10.01
C PRO A 6 -22.52 -2.95 -11.00
N ASP A 7 -22.91 -2.97 -12.27
CA ASP A 7 -22.06 -3.52 -13.34
C ASP A 7 -20.76 -2.74 -13.54
N TYR A 8 -20.71 -1.46 -13.12
CA TYR A 8 -19.48 -0.67 -13.28
C TYR A 8 -18.34 -1.16 -12.40
N TYR A 9 -18.59 -2.08 -11.46
CA TYR A 9 -17.55 -2.74 -10.67
C TYR A 9 -17.16 -4.10 -11.23
N LYS A 10 -17.73 -4.50 -12.35
CA LYS A 10 -17.50 -5.80 -12.96
C LYS A 10 -16.80 -5.66 -14.31
N SER A 11 -15.89 -6.52 -14.60
CA SER A 11 -15.23 -6.58 -15.91
C SER A 11 -14.75 -8.00 -16.17
N GLY A 12 -15.17 -8.57 -17.30
CA GLY A 12 -14.75 -9.91 -17.69
C GLY A 12 -15.03 -10.98 -16.65
N GLY A 13 -16.16 -10.88 -15.94
CA GLY A 13 -16.51 -11.81 -14.87
C GLY A 13 -15.86 -11.50 -13.52
N LEU A 14 -15.01 -10.48 -13.45
CA LEU A 14 -14.39 -10.05 -12.19
C LEU A 14 -15.13 -8.88 -11.60
N GLU A 15 -15.29 -8.90 -10.28
CA GLU A 15 -15.80 -7.77 -9.54
C GLU A 15 -14.62 -7.05 -8.87
N ALA A 16 -14.78 -5.74 -8.61
CA ALA A 16 -13.77 -4.97 -7.92
C ALA A 16 -13.40 -5.60 -6.57
N PHE A 17 -14.39 -6.15 -5.86
CA PHE A 17 -14.15 -6.81 -4.57
C PHE A 17 -13.26 -8.04 -4.71
N ASP A 18 -13.38 -8.78 -5.81
CA ASP A 18 -12.52 -9.94 -6.05
C ASP A 18 -11.06 -9.54 -6.17
N VAL A 19 -10.79 -8.44 -6.84
CA VAL A 19 -9.44 -7.91 -6.99
C VAL A 19 -8.91 -7.40 -5.65
N ILE A 20 -9.73 -6.68 -4.90
CA ILE A 20 -9.37 -6.16 -3.58
C ILE A 20 -8.98 -7.32 -2.66
N ASP A 21 -9.75 -8.40 -2.67
CA ASP A 21 -9.47 -9.58 -1.85
C ASP A 21 -8.21 -10.31 -2.34
N ALA A 22 -8.08 -10.50 -3.66
CA ALA A 22 -6.97 -11.22 -4.24
C ALA A 22 -5.62 -10.55 -3.98
N PHE A 23 -5.58 -9.22 -3.98
CA PHE A 23 -4.37 -8.46 -3.72
C PHE A 23 -4.23 -8.03 -2.26
N ASP A 24 -5.18 -8.44 -1.42
CA ASP A 24 -5.18 -8.11 0.01
C ASP A 24 -5.05 -6.60 0.25
N LEU A 25 -5.83 -5.83 -0.48
CA LEU A 25 -5.81 -4.37 -0.36
C LEU A 25 -6.52 -3.93 0.92
N ASN A 26 -5.89 -3.00 1.63
CA ASN A 26 -6.51 -2.44 2.83
C ASN A 26 -7.65 -1.47 2.45
N PHE A 27 -8.27 -0.85 3.46
CA PHE A 27 -9.41 0.03 3.26
C PHE A 27 -9.11 1.16 2.26
N ASN A 28 -8.01 1.86 2.44
CA ASN A 28 -7.66 2.99 1.57
C ASN A 28 -7.36 2.55 0.15
N LEU A 29 -6.55 1.52 -0.02
CA LEU A 29 -6.18 1.00 -1.33
C LEU A 29 -7.37 0.38 -2.03
N GLY A 30 -8.23 -0.33 -1.28
CA GLY A 30 -9.44 -0.92 -1.82
C GLY A 30 -10.41 0.14 -2.32
N ASN A 31 -10.62 1.22 -1.57
CA ASN A 31 -11.47 2.31 -2.00
C ASN A 31 -10.89 3.05 -3.20
N ALA A 32 -9.58 3.30 -3.21
CA ALA A 32 -8.94 3.90 -4.37
C ALA A 32 -9.18 3.05 -5.63
N PHE A 33 -9.01 1.74 -5.51
CA PHE A 33 -9.26 0.81 -6.62
C PHE A 33 -10.72 0.87 -7.10
N LYS A 34 -11.67 0.88 -6.18
CA LYS A 34 -13.10 0.95 -6.53
C LYS A 34 -13.39 2.20 -7.35
N TYR A 35 -12.87 3.34 -6.95
CA TYR A 35 -13.10 4.58 -7.69
C TYR A 35 -12.38 4.60 -9.03
N ILE A 36 -11.21 3.99 -9.12
CA ILE A 36 -10.51 3.82 -10.40
C ILE A 36 -11.35 2.94 -11.35
N ALA A 37 -11.85 1.82 -10.84
CA ALA A 37 -12.66 0.89 -11.63
C ALA A 37 -13.98 1.52 -12.10
N ARG A 38 -14.57 2.38 -11.26
CA ARG A 38 -15.83 3.06 -11.55
C ARG A 38 -15.66 4.28 -12.45
N ALA A 39 -14.47 4.86 -12.51
CA ALA A 39 -14.23 6.14 -13.17
C ALA A 39 -14.74 6.17 -14.61
N GLY A 40 -15.64 7.10 -14.90
CA GLY A 40 -16.24 7.26 -16.22
C GLY A 40 -17.38 6.32 -16.54
N LYS A 41 -17.72 5.39 -15.64
CA LYS A 41 -18.82 4.42 -15.87
C LYS A 41 -20.13 4.85 -15.21
N LYS A 42 -20.04 5.71 -14.20
CA LYS A 42 -21.18 6.26 -13.52
C LYS A 42 -20.88 7.69 -13.10
N GLY A 43 -21.49 8.65 -13.77
CA GLY A 43 -21.31 10.06 -13.44
C GLY A 43 -19.96 10.63 -13.87
N ASP A 44 -19.47 11.58 -13.09
CA ASP A 44 -18.28 12.35 -13.44
C ASP A 44 -16.99 11.57 -13.19
N LYS A 45 -16.25 11.33 -14.27
CA LYS A 45 -14.98 10.62 -14.23
C LYS A 45 -13.95 11.36 -13.37
N VAL A 46 -13.87 12.68 -13.51
CA VAL A 46 -12.91 13.50 -12.73
C VAL A 46 -13.20 13.39 -11.24
N ARG A 47 -14.48 13.42 -10.88
CA ARG A 47 -14.90 13.27 -9.49
C ARG A 47 -14.42 11.93 -8.91
N ASP A 48 -14.60 10.84 -9.64
CA ASP A 48 -14.19 9.52 -9.20
C ASP A 48 -12.66 9.43 -9.10
N LEU A 49 -11.93 10.02 -10.04
CA LEU A 49 -10.48 10.05 -10.00
C LEU A 49 -9.97 10.83 -8.78
N ARG A 50 -10.62 11.95 -8.45
CA ARG A 50 -10.26 12.73 -7.28
C ARG A 50 -10.52 11.96 -5.98
N LYS A 51 -11.59 11.19 -5.93
CA LYS A 51 -11.87 10.32 -4.78
C LYS A 51 -10.78 9.25 -4.63
N ALA A 52 -10.34 8.65 -5.73
CA ALA A 52 -9.25 7.71 -5.71
C ALA A 52 -7.97 8.35 -5.15
N VAL A 53 -7.66 9.58 -5.61
CA VAL A 53 -6.50 10.33 -5.11
C VAL A 53 -6.63 10.61 -3.61
N THR A 54 -7.82 10.93 -3.14
CA THR A 54 -8.06 11.18 -1.71
C THR A 54 -7.70 9.96 -0.88
N TYR A 55 -8.12 8.78 -1.29
CA TYR A 55 -7.79 7.55 -0.56
C TYR A 55 -6.32 7.19 -0.67
N LEU A 56 -5.70 7.43 -1.81
CA LEU A 56 -4.26 7.23 -1.97
C LEU A 56 -3.46 8.17 -1.06
N ASN A 57 -3.87 9.43 -0.97
CA ASN A 57 -3.22 10.39 -0.09
C ASN A 57 -3.37 9.99 1.38
N ARG A 58 -4.52 9.47 1.78
CA ARG A 58 -4.73 8.96 3.13
C ARG A 58 -3.76 7.82 3.45
N GLU A 59 -3.54 6.92 2.49
CA GLU A 59 -2.61 5.81 2.67
C GLU A 59 -1.17 6.31 2.79
N ILE A 60 -0.80 7.27 1.94
CA ILE A 60 0.54 7.89 1.97
C ILE A 60 0.77 8.55 3.34
N GLU A 61 -0.18 9.34 3.82
CA GLU A 61 -0.07 10.00 5.12
C GLU A 61 0.08 8.99 6.26
N LYS A 62 -0.67 7.91 6.20
CA LYS A 62 -0.59 6.84 7.20
C LYS A 62 0.81 6.23 7.22
N GLU A 63 1.35 5.90 6.06
CA GLU A 63 2.69 5.33 5.93
C GLU A 63 3.77 6.31 6.39
N GLU A 64 3.62 7.58 6.04
CA GLU A 64 4.57 8.62 6.46
C GLU A 64 4.58 8.79 7.98
N LYS A 65 3.40 8.76 8.62
CA LYS A 65 3.28 8.85 10.07
C LYS A 65 3.92 7.64 10.74
N GLU A 66 3.73 6.46 10.20
CA GLU A 66 4.36 5.24 10.73
C GLU A 66 5.88 5.30 10.60
N ARG A 67 6.40 5.79 9.47
CA ARG A 67 7.84 6.00 9.28
C ARG A 67 8.39 7.01 10.25
N GLU A 68 7.68 8.12 10.45
CA GLU A 68 8.10 9.18 11.37
C GLU A 68 8.12 8.66 12.81
N ALA A 69 7.07 7.93 13.21
CA ALA A 69 6.98 7.34 14.54
C ALA A 69 8.13 6.35 14.77
N PHE A 70 8.44 5.53 13.78
CA PHE A 70 9.53 4.58 13.85
C PHE A 70 10.87 5.30 13.96
N ARG A 71 11.09 6.35 13.16
CA ARG A 71 12.31 7.14 13.19
C ARG A 71 12.51 7.80 14.56
N ARG A 72 11.46 8.42 15.11
CA ARG A 72 11.50 9.04 16.44
C ARG A 72 11.83 8.01 17.52
N LYS A 73 11.23 6.84 17.43
CA LYS A 73 11.47 5.76 18.36
C LYS A 73 12.94 5.32 18.32
N MET A 74 13.51 5.26 17.13
CA MET A 74 14.91 4.90 16.97
C MET A 74 15.85 6.01 17.46
N GLU A 75 15.49 7.29 17.25
CA GLU A 75 16.25 8.43 17.73
C GLU A 75 16.26 8.55 19.24
N THR A 76 15.15 8.16 19.90
CA THR A 76 15.03 8.20 21.36
C THR A 76 15.50 6.93 22.03
N THR A 77 16.12 6.00 21.29
CA THR A 77 16.69 4.78 21.84
C THR A 77 17.77 5.14 22.88
N PRO A 78 17.82 4.42 24.01
CA PRO A 78 18.78 4.71 25.06
C PRO A 78 20.22 4.79 24.54
N ILE A 79 21.00 5.68 25.15
CA ILE A 79 22.39 5.93 24.77
C ILE A 79 23.24 4.63 24.71
N MET A 80 22.95 3.67 25.59
CA MET A 80 23.66 2.39 25.60
C MET A 80 23.54 1.65 24.26
N MET A 81 22.40 1.76 23.60
CA MET A 81 22.21 1.13 22.29
C MET A 81 22.87 1.93 21.17
N LYS A 82 22.99 3.25 21.34
CA LYS A 82 23.66 4.11 20.34
C LYS A 82 25.16 3.91 20.29
N ASN A 83 25.75 3.57 21.42
CA ASN A 83 27.20 3.41 21.54
C ASN A 83 27.65 1.95 21.43
N ASN A 84 26.74 1.04 21.15
CA ASN A 84 27.05 -0.38 21.05
C ASN A 84 27.30 -0.76 19.59
N SER A 85 28.39 -1.48 19.34
CA SER A 85 28.73 -1.98 18.00
C SER A 85 27.59 -2.84 17.41
N ASN A 86 26.77 -3.46 18.26
CA ASN A 86 25.60 -4.22 17.82
C ASN A 86 24.57 -3.37 17.09
N ASN A 87 24.52 -2.06 17.37
CA ASN A 87 23.60 -1.14 16.68
C ASN A 87 23.95 -1.01 15.21
N GLU A 88 25.25 -0.93 14.90
CA GLU A 88 25.68 -0.84 13.51
C GLU A 88 25.41 -2.14 12.76
N GLU A 89 25.59 -3.26 13.45
CA GLU A 89 25.29 -4.58 12.90
C GLU A 89 23.81 -4.75 12.63
N ILE A 90 22.97 -4.36 13.58
CA ILE A 90 21.51 -4.41 13.43
C ILE A 90 21.07 -3.53 12.26
N ALA A 91 21.59 -2.30 12.17
CA ALA A 91 21.26 -1.37 11.09
C ALA A 91 21.67 -1.94 9.73
N ARG A 92 22.82 -2.60 9.67
CA ARG A 92 23.29 -3.25 8.44
C ARG A 92 22.38 -4.40 8.04
N VAL A 93 22.01 -5.25 8.98
CA VAL A 93 21.12 -6.40 8.73
C VAL A 93 19.76 -5.92 8.24
N VAL A 94 19.18 -4.90 8.88
CA VAL A 94 17.91 -4.32 8.47
C VAL A 94 17.99 -3.77 7.04
N LYS A 95 19.07 -3.07 6.73
CA LYS A 95 19.29 -2.52 5.40
C LYS A 95 19.40 -3.62 4.34
N GLU A 96 20.16 -4.67 4.63
CA GLU A 96 20.30 -5.81 3.73
C GLU A 96 18.97 -6.50 3.48
N GLU A 97 18.16 -6.65 4.51
CA GLU A 97 16.86 -7.27 4.40
C GLU A 97 15.88 -6.42 3.59
N LEU A 98 15.91 -5.12 3.76
CA LEU A 98 15.09 -4.20 2.96
C LEU A 98 15.49 -4.25 1.49
N GLU A 99 16.77 -4.29 1.19
CA GLU A 99 17.29 -4.42 -0.18
C GLU A 99 16.87 -5.75 -0.80
N LYS A 100 16.90 -6.83 -0.01
CA LYS A 100 16.47 -8.14 -0.45
C LYS A 100 14.98 -8.15 -0.80
N ARG A 101 14.13 -7.55 0.03
CA ARG A 101 12.70 -7.44 -0.24
C ARG A 101 12.42 -6.64 -1.51
N LYS A 102 13.16 -5.56 -1.71
CA LYS A 102 13.05 -4.76 -2.92
C LYS A 102 13.44 -5.57 -4.16
N SER A 103 14.53 -6.33 -4.09
CA SER A 103 14.97 -7.20 -5.17
C SER A 103 13.93 -8.28 -5.48
N ASP A 104 13.37 -8.92 -4.45
CA ASP A 104 12.33 -9.93 -4.61
C ASP A 104 11.08 -9.33 -5.27
N TYR A 105 10.70 -8.13 -4.90
CA TYR A 105 9.57 -7.43 -5.50
C TYR A 105 9.82 -7.16 -6.99
N GLU A 106 11.01 -6.67 -7.33
CA GLU A 106 11.38 -6.38 -8.72
C GLU A 106 11.44 -7.65 -9.55
N ALA A 107 11.97 -8.75 -9.01
CA ALA A 107 12.01 -10.03 -9.69
C ALA A 107 10.60 -10.58 -9.96
N GLY A 108 9.72 -10.51 -8.96
CA GLY A 108 8.33 -10.91 -9.12
C GLY A 108 7.60 -10.08 -10.17
N ARG A 109 7.89 -8.79 -10.22
CA ARG A 109 7.32 -7.89 -11.20
C ARG A 109 7.77 -8.24 -12.63
N GLN A 110 9.03 -8.62 -12.80
CA GLN A 110 9.55 -9.04 -14.09
C GLN A 110 8.94 -10.35 -14.57
N GLU A 111 8.70 -11.27 -13.67
CA GLU A 111 8.07 -12.55 -13.99
C GLU A 111 6.64 -12.40 -14.50
N ASN A 112 5.95 -11.35 -14.12
CA ASN A 112 4.57 -11.08 -14.52
C ASN A 112 4.48 -10.33 -15.87
N LEU A 113 5.56 -10.00 -16.47
CA LEU A 113 5.62 -9.39 -17.78
C LEU A 113 5.79 -10.47 -18.84
#